data_36dbfbd794252bbf941378fd5eb7a01c
#
_entry.id   36dbfbd794252bbf941378fd5eb7a01c
#
_cell.length_a   1.000
_cell.length_b   1.000
_cell.length_c   1.000
_cell.angle_alpha   90.00
_cell.angle_beta   90.00
_cell.angle_gamma   90.00
#
_symmetry.space_group_name_H-M   'P 1'
#
loop_
_entity.id
_entity.type
_entity.pdbx_description
1 polymer ?
#
loop_
_entity_poly.entity_id
_entity_poly.type
_entity_poly.pdbx_seq_one_letter_code
_entity_poly.pdbx_strand_id
1 'polypeptide(L)'
;MPSRRSGQAAKRRDPRIHGGPSGFTWHVELPERASASMGARKPLARIVVSEGEGLQVPVAVARRLDAMDDVAWGSRAELLYHVGEVSDACCWEKLVDLVSRRDYSTSEMASRLVREGYSRARAEGRVEYACELKIMSDARFAEYFIRAKVAAGWGPVRIERELSRRGIEASEVAGWPEAFLEQDDVSERASELLARKAVPEKNAYAKFVRFLVSRGYPMAIAKEAALDRIHGDEGEC
;
A
#
# COMPACT_ATOMS: atom_id res chain seq x y z
N MET A 1 -32.53 30.84 -24.43
CA MET A 1 -31.90 29.86 -25.32
C MET A 1 -30.63 29.35 -24.68
N PRO A 2 -30.58 28.16 -24.03
CA PRO A 2 -29.33 27.61 -23.52
C PRO A 2 -28.69 26.75 -24.61
N SER A 3 -27.46 27.11 -24.94
CA SER A 3 -26.57 26.43 -25.88
C SER A 3 -26.30 25.00 -25.44
N ARG A 4 -26.65 24.03 -26.25
CA ARG A 4 -26.29 22.60 -26.10
C ARG A 4 -24.79 22.46 -26.35
N ARG A 5 -24.02 22.21 -25.28
CA ARG A 5 -22.66 21.68 -25.43
C ARG A 5 -22.77 20.21 -25.87
N SER A 6 -22.56 19.99 -27.15
CA SER A 6 -22.35 18.67 -27.73
C SER A 6 -21.10 18.07 -27.13
N GLY A 7 -21.25 17.06 -26.27
CA GLY A 7 -20.15 16.23 -25.83
C GLY A 7 -19.52 15.51 -27.01
N GLN A 8 -18.34 15.91 -27.42
CA GLN A 8 -17.51 15.15 -28.36
C GLN A 8 -17.14 13.83 -27.69
N ALA A 9 -17.82 12.75 -28.08
CA ALA A 9 -17.41 11.40 -27.80
C ALA A 9 -15.98 11.23 -28.37
N ALA A 10 -15.01 10.94 -27.52
CA ALA A 10 -13.66 10.67 -27.94
C ALA A 10 -13.70 9.51 -28.94
N LYS A 11 -13.29 9.77 -30.19
CA LYS A 11 -13.17 8.76 -31.25
C LYS A 11 -12.36 7.59 -30.70
N ARG A 12 -12.99 6.42 -30.56
CA ARG A 12 -12.28 5.16 -30.32
C ARG A 12 -11.33 4.99 -31.50
N ARG A 13 -10.02 4.91 -31.25
CA ARG A 13 -9.09 4.44 -32.26
C ARG A 13 -9.37 2.96 -32.44
N ASP A 14 -9.52 2.52 -33.69
CA ASP A 14 -9.61 1.10 -33.99
C ASP A 14 -8.39 0.38 -33.39
N PRO A 15 -8.58 -0.79 -32.78
CA PRO A 15 -7.48 -1.54 -32.20
C PRO A 15 -6.46 -1.90 -33.29
N ARG A 16 -5.20 -1.69 -32.98
CA ARG A 16 -4.10 -2.12 -33.88
C ARG A 16 -4.07 -3.64 -33.88
N ILE A 17 -4.20 -4.25 -35.06
CA ILE A 17 -4.10 -5.70 -35.23
C ILE A 17 -2.65 -6.04 -35.50
N HIS A 18 -2.07 -6.88 -34.65
CA HIS A 18 -0.74 -7.45 -34.83
C HIS A 18 -0.89 -8.83 -35.46
N GLY A 19 -0.07 -9.15 -36.45
CA GLY A 19 -0.14 -10.42 -37.18
C GLY A 19 1.22 -11.04 -37.38
N GLY A 20 1.31 -12.38 -37.30
CA GLY A 20 2.49 -13.16 -37.54
C GLY A 20 2.40 -13.96 -38.87
N PRO A 21 3.52 -14.55 -39.32
CA PRO A 21 3.60 -15.27 -40.59
C PRO A 21 2.72 -16.52 -40.68
N SER A 22 2.24 -17.03 -39.52
CA SER A 22 1.35 -18.21 -39.42
C SER A 22 -0.14 -17.87 -39.53
N GLY A 23 -0.51 -16.61 -39.78
CA GLY A 23 -1.91 -16.14 -39.71
C GLY A 23 -2.43 -15.90 -38.31
N PHE A 24 -1.62 -16.14 -37.26
CA PHE A 24 -1.96 -15.79 -35.87
C PHE A 24 -2.04 -14.28 -35.74
N THR A 25 -3.17 -13.77 -35.23
CA THR A 25 -3.37 -12.33 -35.00
C THR A 25 -3.82 -12.06 -33.57
N TRP A 26 -3.46 -10.90 -33.07
CA TRP A 26 -3.87 -10.44 -31.76
C TRP A 26 -4.01 -8.90 -31.76
N HIS A 27 -4.75 -8.38 -30.79
CA HIS A 27 -4.88 -6.95 -30.57
C HIS A 27 -5.12 -6.64 -29.09
N VAL A 28 -4.98 -5.37 -28.72
CA VAL A 28 -5.18 -4.88 -27.35
C VAL A 28 -6.49 -4.11 -27.26
N GLU A 29 -7.31 -4.48 -26.30
CA GLU A 29 -8.48 -3.72 -25.89
C GLU A 29 -8.20 -3.05 -24.55
N LEU A 30 -8.16 -1.71 -24.54
CA LEU A 30 -7.99 -0.94 -23.31
C LEU A 30 -9.36 -0.77 -22.60
N PRO A 31 -9.40 -0.80 -21.27
CA PRO A 31 -10.62 -0.57 -20.53
C PRO A 31 -11.13 0.85 -20.75
N GLU A 32 -12.46 1.00 -20.76
CA GLU A 32 -13.06 2.32 -20.72
C GLU A 32 -12.65 3.04 -19.43
N ARG A 33 -12.52 4.38 -19.51
CA ARG A 33 -12.18 5.21 -18.33
C ARG A 33 -13.29 5.09 -17.29
N ALA A 34 -13.21 4.08 -16.43
CA ALA A 34 -14.02 4.03 -15.23
C ALA A 34 -13.39 4.95 -14.18
N SER A 35 -14.22 5.73 -13.49
CA SER A 35 -13.79 6.44 -12.28
C SER A 35 -13.42 5.39 -11.22
N ALA A 36 -12.14 5.12 -11.06
CA ALA A 36 -11.67 4.19 -10.05
C ALA A 36 -11.90 4.81 -8.66
N SER A 37 -12.73 4.17 -7.84
CA SER A 37 -12.81 4.50 -6.42
C SER A 37 -11.48 4.24 -5.75
N MET A 38 -11.11 5.10 -4.82
CA MET A 38 -9.84 5.01 -4.10
C MET A 38 -9.74 3.65 -3.38
N GLY A 39 -8.73 2.83 -3.72
CA GLY A 39 -8.51 1.51 -3.14
C GLY A 39 -9.03 0.32 -3.97
N ALA A 40 -9.82 0.51 -5.01
CA ALA A 40 -10.25 -0.55 -5.91
C ALA A 40 -9.09 -1.10 -6.77
N ARG A 41 -9.25 -2.34 -7.24
CA ARG A 41 -8.38 -2.89 -8.29
C ARG A 41 -8.46 -2.00 -9.53
N LYS A 42 -7.32 -1.74 -10.14
CA LYS A 42 -7.31 -1.04 -11.43
C LYS A 42 -7.97 -1.90 -12.50
N PRO A 43 -8.70 -1.29 -13.44
CA PRO A 43 -9.26 -2.01 -14.57
C PRO A 43 -8.12 -2.61 -15.39
N LEU A 44 -8.34 -3.83 -15.88
CA LEU A 44 -7.39 -4.56 -16.71
C LEU A 44 -7.67 -4.30 -18.19
N ALA A 45 -6.62 -4.35 -18.99
CA ALA A 45 -6.74 -4.46 -20.44
C ALA A 45 -6.92 -5.92 -20.85
N ARG A 46 -7.42 -6.14 -22.06
CA ARG A 46 -7.59 -7.47 -22.62
C ARG A 46 -6.72 -7.60 -23.88
N ILE A 47 -5.97 -8.68 -23.95
CA ILE A 47 -5.29 -9.09 -25.18
C ILE A 47 -6.20 -10.13 -25.84
N VAL A 48 -6.74 -9.81 -26.99
CA VAL A 48 -7.62 -10.69 -27.77
C VAL A 48 -6.80 -11.39 -28.83
N VAL A 49 -6.98 -12.68 -28.97
CA VAL A 49 -6.31 -13.51 -29.98
C VAL A 49 -7.35 -14.10 -30.94
N SER A 50 -6.95 -14.36 -32.20
CA SER A 50 -7.83 -14.86 -33.26
C SER A 50 -8.45 -16.23 -32.95
N GLU A 51 -7.84 -17.03 -32.09
CA GLU A 51 -8.19 -18.42 -31.84
C GLU A 51 -8.51 -18.73 -30.35
N GLY A 52 -9.20 -17.87 -29.65
CA GLY A 52 -9.56 -18.24 -28.29
C GLY A 52 -9.83 -17.12 -27.31
N GLU A 53 -9.87 -17.47 -26.02
CA GLU A 53 -10.15 -16.54 -24.94
C GLU A 53 -9.05 -15.49 -24.79
N GLY A 54 -9.46 -14.23 -24.61
CA GLY A 54 -8.55 -13.12 -24.37
C GLY A 54 -7.88 -13.23 -23.00
N LEU A 55 -6.68 -12.70 -22.89
CA LEU A 55 -5.90 -12.62 -21.65
C LEU A 55 -6.07 -11.27 -21.01
N GLN A 56 -6.37 -11.24 -19.70
CA GLN A 56 -6.41 -9.99 -18.93
C GLN A 56 -5.02 -9.65 -18.38
N VAL A 57 -4.59 -8.41 -18.62
CA VAL A 57 -3.28 -7.90 -18.19
C VAL A 57 -3.40 -6.48 -17.66
N PRO A 58 -2.44 -6.01 -16.83
CA PRO A 58 -2.36 -4.59 -16.46
C PRO A 58 -2.25 -3.70 -17.71
N VAL A 59 -2.88 -2.52 -17.65
CA VAL A 59 -2.86 -1.56 -18.78
C VAL A 59 -1.45 -1.18 -19.20
N ALA A 60 -0.50 -1.12 -18.27
CA ALA A 60 0.90 -0.84 -18.59
C ALA A 60 1.52 -1.92 -19.49
N VAL A 61 1.24 -3.19 -19.17
CA VAL A 61 1.69 -4.34 -19.97
C VAL A 61 1.08 -4.30 -21.36
N ALA A 62 -0.23 -4.11 -21.45
CA ALA A 62 -0.94 -4.03 -22.72
C ALA A 62 -0.39 -2.93 -23.63
N ARG A 63 -0.18 -1.73 -23.08
CA ARG A 63 0.39 -0.60 -23.84
C ARG A 63 1.80 -0.85 -24.31
N ARG A 64 2.62 -1.52 -23.49
CA ARG A 64 4.00 -1.83 -23.86
C ARG A 64 4.05 -2.86 -24.98
N LEU A 65 3.18 -3.86 -24.94
CA LEU A 65 3.03 -4.85 -26.02
C LEU A 65 2.51 -4.19 -27.31
N ASP A 66 1.48 -3.35 -27.22
CA ASP A 66 0.88 -2.64 -28.35
C ASP A 66 1.85 -1.67 -29.04
N ALA A 67 2.83 -1.15 -28.31
CA ALA A 67 3.87 -0.25 -28.79
C ALA A 67 5.06 -0.98 -29.46
N MET A 68 5.12 -2.31 -29.45
CA MET A 68 6.16 -3.08 -30.13
C MET A 68 5.83 -3.16 -31.62
N ASP A 69 6.59 -2.43 -32.44
CA ASP A 69 6.26 -2.23 -33.87
C ASP A 69 6.60 -3.40 -34.78
N ASP A 70 7.61 -4.20 -34.55
CA ASP A 70 8.13 -5.18 -35.50
C ASP A 70 8.03 -6.64 -34.99
N VAL A 71 7.10 -6.94 -34.09
CA VAL A 71 7.02 -8.27 -33.48
C VAL A 71 5.88 -9.08 -34.10
N ALA A 72 6.24 -9.96 -35.00
CA ALA A 72 5.34 -10.92 -35.62
C ALA A 72 5.42 -12.28 -34.90
N TRP A 73 4.70 -12.40 -33.75
CA TRP A 73 4.62 -13.69 -33.04
C TRP A 73 3.79 -14.69 -33.84
N GLY A 74 4.35 -15.89 -34.02
CA GLY A 74 3.76 -16.94 -34.87
C GLY A 74 2.74 -17.81 -34.15
N SER A 75 2.62 -17.69 -32.82
CA SER A 75 1.75 -18.57 -32.02
C SER A 75 1.27 -17.92 -30.72
N ARG A 76 0.19 -18.47 -30.15
CA ARG A 76 -0.30 -18.11 -28.82
C ARG A 76 0.74 -18.38 -27.73
N ALA A 77 1.51 -19.44 -27.83
CA ALA A 77 2.53 -19.79 -26.83
C ALA A 77 3.63 -18.72 -26.79
N GLU A 78 4.08 -18.26 -27.94
CA GLU A 78 5.06 -17.20 -28.07
C GLU A 78 4.53 -15.87 -27.52
N LEU A 79 3.30 -15.49 -27.86
CA LEU A 79 2.63 -14.34 -27.27
C LEU A 79 2.59 -14.43 -25.74
N LEU A 80 2.19 -15.56 -25.17
CA LEU A 80 2.11 -15.76 -23.72
C LEU A 80 3.48 -15.64 -23.04
N TYR A 81 4.53 -16.17 -23.68
CA TYR A 81 5.90 -16.02 -23.20
C TYR A 81 6.28 -14.53 -23.08
N HIS A 82 6.10 -13.76 -24.15
CA HIS A 82 6.42 -12.34 -24.16
C HIS A 82 5.53 -11.49 -23.26
N VAL A 83 4.26 -11.85 -23.12
CA VAL A 83 3.38 -11.25 -22.10
C VAL A 83 3.94 -11.49 -20.69
N GLY A 84 4.51 -12.66 -20.42
CA GLY A 84 5.21 -12.97 -19.19
C GLY A 84 6.38 -12.03 -18.93
N GLU A 85 7.31 -11.95 -19.89
CA GLU A 85 8.51 -11.10 -19.84
C GLU A 85 8.16 -9.62 -19.62
N VAL A 86 7.24 -9.09 -20.43
CA VAL A 86 6.80 -7.70 -20.32
C VAL A 86 6.10 -7.42 -19.00
N SER A 87 5.31 -8.40 -18.51
CA SER A 87 4.64 -8.27 -17.20
C SER A 87 5.65 -8.23 -16.06
N ASP A 88 6.72 -9.01 -16.13
CA ASP A 88 7.79 -9.00 -15.15
C ASP A 88 8.55 -7.67 -15.14
N ALA A 89 8.89 -7.17 -16.32
CA ALA A 89 9.54 -5.87 -16.45
C ALA A 89 8.66 -4.71 -15.93
N CYS A 90 7.39 -4.66 -16.35
CA CYS A 90 6.46 -3.62 -15.88
C CYS A 90 6.17 -3.70 -14.37
N CYS A 91 6.09 -4.92 -13.81
CA CYS A 91 5.91 -5.13 -12.37
C CYS A 91 7.10 -4.60 -11.58
N TRP A 92 8.32 -4.90 -12.05
CA TRP A 92 9.55 -4.39 -11.45
C TRP A 92 9.64 -2.87 -11.52
N GLU A 93 9.45 -2.28 -12.68
CA GLU A 93 9.44 -0.82 -12.87
C GLU A 93 8.42 -0.14 -11.92
N LYS A 94 7.25 -0.76 -11.77
CA LYS A 94 6.22 -0.27 -10.85
C LYS A 94 6.64 -0.36 -9.39
N LEU A 95 7.29 -1.45 -8.98
CA LEU A 95 7.84 -1.61 -7.65
C LEU A 95 8.88 -0.51 -7.37
N VAL A 96 9.84 -0.33 -8.26
CA VAL A 96 10.89 0.70 -8.12
C VAL A 96 10.29 2.11 -8.05
N ASP A 97 9.31 2.44 -8.89
CA ASP A 97 8.57 3.72 -8.81
C ASP A 97 7.90 3.93 -7.45
N LEU A 98 7.36 2.88 -6.85
CA LEU A 98 6.70 2.97 -5.55
C LEU A 98 7.69 3.15 -4.39
N VAL A 99 8.77 2.37 -4.34
CA VAL A 99 9.78 2.48 -3.26
C VAL A 99 10.58 3.77 -3.33
N SER A 100 10.73 4.38 -4.50
CA SER A 100 11.40 5.68 -4.64
C SER A 100 10.62 6.83 -3.98
N ARG A 101 9.35 6.65 -3.69
CA ARG A 101 8.48 7.69 -3.10
C ARG A 101 8.33 7.56 -1.59
N ARG A 102 8.31 6.34 -1.07
CA ARG A 102 8.26 6.02 0.35
C ARG A 102 8.62 4.56 0.60
N ASP A 103 8.95 4.25 1.83
CA ASP A 103 9.10 2.86 2.26
C ASP A 103 7.77 2.11 2.31
N TYR A 104 7.84 0.82 2.04
CA TYR A 104 6.75 -0.15 2.10
C TYR A 104 7.23 -1.41 2.82
N SER A 105 6.35 -2.06 3.58
CA SER A 105 6.58 -3.46 3.96
C SER A 105 6.41 -4.37 2.74
N THR A 106 6.97 -5.58 2.81
CA THR A 106 6.86 -6.58 1.74
C THR A 106 5.40 -6.93 1.46
N SER A 107 4.60 -7.14 2.49
CA SER A 107 3.16 -7.43 2.40
C SER A 107 2.36 -6.27 1.79
N GLU A 108 2.66 -5.01 2.21
CA GLU A 108 2.04 -3.81 1.61
C GLU A 108 2.36 -3.71 0.12
N MET A 109 3.63 -3.94 -0.27
CA MET A 109 4.07 -3.85 -1.65
C MET A 109 3.44 -4.94 -2.52
N ALA A 110 3.46 -6.20 -2.09
CA ALA A 110 2.79 -7.29 -2.81
C ALA A 110 1.30 -7.00 -3.01
N SER A 111 0.61 -6.59 -1.96
CA SER A 111 -0.80 -6.17 -2.03
C SER A 111 -1.03 -4.99 -2.96
N ARG A 112 -0.10 -4.05 -3.02
CA ARG A 112 -0.17 -2.91 -3.92
C ARG A 112 -0.04 -3.33 -5.38
N LEU A 113 0.93 -4.19 -5.70
CA LEU A 113 1.14 -4.71 -7.05
C LEU A 113 -0.05 -5.56 -7.53
N VAL A 114 -0.65 -6.36 -6.65
CA VAL A 114 -1.89 -7.09 -6.95
C VAL A 114 -3.05 -6.14 -7.29
N ARG A 115 -3.17 -5.02 -6.60
CA ARG A 115 -4.17 -3.97 -6.93
C ARG A 115 -3.89 -3.28 -8.26
N GLU A 116 -2.63 -3.20 -8.68
CA GLU A 116 -2.25 -2.72 -10.02
C GLU A 116 -2.62 -3.72 -11.13
N GLY A 117 -3.01 -4.95 -10.77
CA GLY A 117 -3.49 -5.99 -11.69
C GLY A 117 -2.49 -7.13 -11.96
N TYR A 118 -1.34 -7.13 -11.30
CA TYR A 118 -0.39 -8.25 -11.40
C TYR A 118 -0.89 -9.47 -10.64
N SER A 119 -0.52 -10.68 -11.07
CA SER A 119 -0.80 -11.89 -10.32
C SER A 119 -0.08 -11.88 -8.96
N ARG A 120 -0.66 -12.57 -7.97
CA ARG A 120 -0.04 -12.68 -6.64
C ARG A 120 1.38 -13.25 -6.72
N ALA A 121 1.56 -14.36 -7.42
CA ALA A 121 2.86 -15.01 -7.57
C ALA A 121 3.91 -14.07 -8.18
N ARG A 122 3.53 -13.29 -9.21
CA ARG A 122 4.44 -12.31 -9.83
C ARG A 122 4.78 -11.17 -8.87
N ALA A 123 3.80 -10.65 -8.14
CA ALA A 123 4.01 -9.60 -7.17
C ALA A 123 4.94 -10.04 -6.04
N GLU A 124 4.71 -11.23 -5.47
CA GLU A 124 5.54 -11.81 -4.41
C GLU A 124 6.97 -12.08 -4.90
N GLY A 125 7.15 -12.69 -6.08
CA GLY A 125 8.48 -12.95 -6.64
C GLY A 125 9.26 -11.65 -6.93
N ARG A 126 8.61 -10.55 -7.36
CA ARG A 126 9.30 -9.26 -7.54
C ARG A 126 9.65 -8.61 -6.21
N VAL A 127 8.83 -8.78 -5.17
CA VAL A 127 9.13 -8.30 -3.81
C VAL A 127 10.29 -9.09 -3.20
N GLU A 128 10.30 -10.41 -3.34
CA GLU A 128 11.40 -11.27 -2.90
C GLU A 128 12.73 -10.84 -3.54
N TYR A 129 12.73 -10.67 -4.86
CA TYR A 129 13.90 -10.16 -5.58
C TYR A 129 14.36 -8.77 -5.10
N ALA A 130 13.42 -7.88 -4.77
CA ALA A 130 13.75 -6.57 -4.19
C ALA A 130 14.39 -6.68 -2.79
N CYS A 131 13.99 -7.69 -2.01
CA CYS A 131 14.60 -8.00 -0.71
C CYS A 131 16.03 -8.55 -0.88
N GLU A 132 16.26 -9.46 -1.82
CA GLU A 132 17.59 -9.97 -2.15
C GLU A 132 18.56 -8.85 -2.54
N LEU A 133 18.08 -7.89 -3.33
CA LEU A 133 18.83 -6.69 -3.70
C LEU A 133 18.94 -5.64 -2.58
N LYS A 134 18.37 -5.90 -1.39
CA LYS A 134 18.33 -4.98 -0.25
C LYS A 134 17.65 -3.63 -0.53
N ILE A 135 16.86 -3.56 -1.60
CA ILE A 135 15.99 -2.41 -1.92
C ILE A 135 14.87 -2.34 -0.88
N MET A 136 14.30 -3.49 -0.50
CA MET A 136 13.29 -3.60 0.54
C MET A 136 13.80 -4.42 1.73
N SER A 137 13.28 -4.11 2.94
CA SER A 137 13.57 -4.87 4.17
C SER A 137 12.50 -4.55 5.20
N ASP A 138 11.77 -5.56 5.67
CA ASP A 138 10.76 -5.40 6.72
C ASP A 138 11.38 -5.01 8.06
N ALA A 139 12.59 -5.48 8.37
CA ALA A 139 13.30 -5.08 9.57
C ALA A 139 13.62 -3.56 9.58
N ARG A 140 14.18 -3.05 8.47
CA ARG A 140 14.46 -1.61 8.32
C ARG A 140 13.19 -0.78 8.33
N PHE A 141 12.15 -1.24 7.64
CA PHE A 141 10.84 -0.60 7.63
C PHE A 141 10.25 -0.53 9.02
N ALA A 142 10.25 -1.65 9.78
CA ALA A 142 9.72 -1.72 11.14
C ALA A 142 10.44 -0.78 12.09
N GLU A 143 11.77 -0.79 12.09
CA GLU A 143 12.58 0.10 12.91
C GLU A 143 12.23 1.58 12.66
N TYR A 144 12.26 2.01 11.40
CA TYR A 144 11.93 3.38 11.05
C TYR A 144 10.48 3.74 11.41
N PHE A 145 9.54 2.83 11.12
CA PHE A 145 8.13 3.01 11.44
C PHE A 145 7.92 3.18 12.95
N ILE A 146 8.48 2.30 13.77
CA ILE A 146 8.36 2.35 15.23
C ILE A 146 8.88 3.68 15.74
N ARG A 147 10.12 4.06 15.42
CA ARG A 147 10.73 5.32 15.86
C ARG A 147 9.86 6.52 15.50
N ALA A 148 9.37 6.57 14.27
CA ALA A 148 8.50 7.65 13.81
C ALA A 148 7.16 7.71 14.58
N LYS A 149 6.57 6.54 14.93
CA LYS A 149 5.29 6.49 15.66
C LYS A 149 5.46 6.77 17.15
N VAL A 150 6.54 6.30 17.74
CA VAL A 150 6.93 6.66 19.11
C VAL A 150 7.11 8.18 19.22
N ALA A 151 7.85 8.80 18.31
CA ALA A 151 8.01 10.26 18.27
C ALA A 151 6.67 11.01 18.05
N ALA A 152 5.71 10.41 17.35
CA ALA A 152 4.36 10.95 17.18
C ALA A 152 3.42 10.70 18.37
N GLY A 153 3.91 10.13 19.48
CA GLY A 153 3.16 9.89 20.72
C GLY A 153 2.19 8.70 20.63
N TRP A 154 2.51 7.70 19.82
CA TRP A 154 1.75 6.44 19.81
C TRP A 154 2.26 5.52 20.92
N GLY A 155 1.32 4.83 21.58
CA GLY A 155 1.64 3.77 22.52
C GLY A 155 1.87 2.41 21.84
N PRO A 156 2.47 1.45 22.58
CA PRO A 156 2.89 0.16 22.04
C PRO A 156 1.76 -0.63 21.38
N VAL A 157 0.59 -0.72 22.00
CA VAL A 157 -0.55 -1.50 21.48
C VAL A 157 -1.01 -1.03 20.09
N ARG A 158 -0.92 0.27 19.81
CA ARG A 158 -1.27 0.79 18.50
C ARG A 158 -0.17 0.53 17.48
N ILE A 159 1.09 0.62 17.89
CA ILE A 159 2.24 0.34 17.02
C ILE A 159 2.20 -1.13 16.57
N GLU A 160 2.03 -2.06 17.49
CA GLU A 160 1.91 -3.50 17.22
C GLU A 160 0.78 -3.80 16.23
N ARG A 161 -0.40 -3.27 16.50
CA ARG A 161 -1.55 -3.45 15.61
C ARG A 161 -1.30 -2.91 14.20
N GLU A 162 -0.60 -1.79 14.09
CA GLU A 162 -0.31 -1.20 12.78
C GLU A 162 0.83 -1.91 12.04
N LEU A 163 1.79 -2.52 12.75
CA LEU A 163 2.79 -3.42 12.17
C LEU A 163 2.13 -4.69 11.65
N SER A 164 1.29 -5.34 12.46
CA SER A 164 0.55 -6.55 12.05
C SER A 164 -0.32 -6.32 10.82
N ARG A 165 -0.99 -5.15 10.71
CA ARG A 165 -1.72 -4.77 9.49
C ARG A 165 -0.85 -4.66 8.24
N ARG A 166 0.45 -4.50 8.42
CA ARG A 166 1.46 -4.44 7.35
C ARG A 166 2.18 -5.75 7.14
N GLY A 167 1.70 -6.82 7.83
CA GLY A 167 2.27 -8.16 7.76
C GLY A 167 3.59 -8.31 8.50
N ILE A 168 3.84 -7.47 9.50
CA ILE A 168 5.03 -7.55 10.37
C ILE A 168 4.58 -7.84 11.79
N GLU A 169 4.99 -8.98 12.35
CA GLU A 169 4.74 -9.28 13.74
C GLU A 169 5.74 -8.54 14.63
N ALA A 170 5.23 -7.79 15.59
CA ALA A 170 6.07 -6.95 16.45
C ALA A 170 7.08 -7.77 17.27
N SER A 171 6.72 -9.00 17.64
CA SER A 171 7.62 -9.96 18.33
C SER A 171 8.83 -10.38 17.52
N GLU A 172 8.80 -10.23 16.19
CA GLU A 172 9.92 -10.53 15.28
C GLU A 172 10.85 -9.33 15.09
N VAL A 173 10.47 -8.15 15.58
CA VAL A 173 11.29 -6.93 15.48
C VAL A 173 12.35 -6.96 16.56
N ALA A 174 13.62 -6.96 16.15
CA ALA A 174 14.74 -7.00 17.07
C ALA A 174 14.69 -5.83 18.07
N GLY A 175 14.71 -6.16 19.37
CA GLY A 175 14.70 -5.20 20.46
C GLY A 175 13.33 -4.58 20.77
N TRP A 176 12.26 -5.05 20.19
CA TRP A 176 10.91 -4.61 20.55
C TRP A 176 10.43 -5.33 21.83
N PRO A 177 9.79 -4.62 22.78
CA PRO A 177 9.62 -3.15 22.81
C PRO A 177 10.78 -2.37 23.45
N GLU A 178 11.70 -3.02 24.16
CA GLU A 178 12.65 -2.42 25.11
C GLU A 178 13.62 -1.43 24.46
N ALA A 179 14.11 -1.75 23.24
CA ALA A 179 15.04 -0.88 22.51
C ALA A 179 14.38 0.40 21.93
N PHE A 180 13.05 0.46 21.98
CA PHE A 180 12.26 1.57 21.43
C PHE A 180 11.46 2.31 22.50
N LEU A 181 11.08 1.59 23.57
CA LEU A 181 10.25 2.06 24.66
C LEU A 181 10.77 1.44 25.96
N GLU A 182 11.50 2.19 26.75
CA GLU A 182 11.76 1.81 28.13
C GLU A 182 10.43 1.82 28.91
N GLN A 183 10.29 0.92 29.90
CA GLN A 183 8.99 0.74 30.58
C GLN A 183 8.57 2.00 31.34
N ASP A 184 9.51 2.69 31.95
CA ASP A 184 9.28 3.97 32.61
C ASP A 184 8.94 5.07 31.62
N ASP A 185 9.52 5.06 30.43
CA ASP A 185 9.22 5.98 29.33
C ASP A 185 7.77 5.92 28.87
N VAL A 186 7.12 4.75 28.90
CA VAL A 186 5.72 4.61 28.44
C VAL A 186 4.76 5.36 29.37
N SER A 187 4.96 5.26 30.71
CA SER A 187 4.16 5.96 31.70
C SER A 187 4.45 7.46 31.69
N GLU A 188 5.72 7.85 31.65
CA GLU A 188 6.15 9.25 31.59
C GLU A 188 5.58 9.93 30.34
N ARG A 189 5.69 9.30 29.19
CA ARG A 189 5.14 9.82 27.92
C ARG A 189 3.62 9.94 27.93
N ALA A 190 2.92 9.02 28.59
CA ALA A 190 1.46 9.13 28.77
C ALA A 190 1.12 10.39 29.58
N SER A 191 1.86 10.63 30.66
CA SER A 191 1.69 11.80 31.55
C SER A 191 2.03 13.10 30.82
N GLU A 192 3.14 13.15 30.06
CA GLU A 192 3.51 14.29 29.24
C GLU A 192 2.44 14.65 28.18
N LEU A 193 1.85 13.63 27.55
CA LEU A 193 0.76 13.85 26.59
C LEU A 193 -0.47 14.46 27.22
N LEU A 194 -0.78 14.09 28.48
CA LEU A 194 -1.89 14.69 29.24
C LEU A 194 -1.54 16.07 29.78
N ALA A 195 -0.29 16.33 30.18
CA ALA A 195 0.17 17.63 30.65
C ALA A 195 -0.07 18.75 29.63
N ARG A 196 0.04 18.42 28.36
CA ARG A 196 -0.23 19.35 27.24
C ARG A 196 -1.72 19.59 26.95
N LYS A 197 -2.63 18.98 27.73
CA LYS A 197 -4.08 19.12 27.56
C LYS A 197 -4.70 19.86 28.74
N ALA A 198 -5.63 20.75 28.42
CA ALA A 198 -6.48 21.34 29.44
C ALA A 198 -7.34 20.27 30.11
N VAL A 199 -7.54 20.39 31.43
CA VAL A 199 -8.42 19.49 32.18
C VAL A 199 -9.87 19.84 31.85
N PRO A 200 -10.66 18.88 31.33
CA PRO A 200 -12.06 19.15 31.01
C PRO A 200 -12.91 19.29 32.28
N GLU A 201 -13.80 20.28 32.33
CA GLU A 201 -14.72 20.50 33.47
C GLU A 201 -15.60 19.29 33.83
N LYS A 202 -15.95 18.45 32.80
CA LYS A 202 -16.81 17.28 33.03
C LYS A 202 -16.16 16.02 32.47
N ASN A 203 -16.20 14.96 33.29
CA ASN A 203 -15.72 13.62 32.92
C ASN A 203 -14.23 13.60 32.48
N ALA A 204 -13.37 14.39 33.12
CA ALA A 204 -11.96 14.50 32.82
C ALA A 204 -11.26 13.14 32.75
N TYR A 205 -11.45 12.31 33.78
CA TYR A 205 -10.89 10.96 33.85
C TYR A 205 -11.26 10.11 32.62
N ALA A 206 -12.53 9.99 32.33
CA ALA A 206 -12.98 9.15 31.21
C ALA A 206 -12.49 9.68 29.84
N LYS A 207 -12.36 11.01 29.70
CA LYS A 207 -11.83 11.64 28.49
C LYS A 207 -10.33 11.38 28.32
N PHE A 208 -9.55 11.50 29.40
CA PHE A 208 -8.12 11.25 29.40
C PHE A 208 -7.79 9.78 29.15
N VAL A 209 -8.44 8.86 29.84
CA VAL A 209 -8.30 7.42 29.60
C VAL A 209 -8.61 7.07 28.14
N ARG A 210 -9.74 7.55 27.62
CA ARG A 210 -10.14 7.29 26.22
C ARG A 210 -9.14 7.86 25.23
N PHE A 211 -8.59 9.03 25.50
CA PHE A 211 -7.57 9.64 24.66
C PHE A 211 -6.30 8.78 24.62
N LEU A 212 -5.75 8.36 25.76
CA LEU A 212 -4.54 7.55 25.80
C LEU A 212 -4.75 6.17 25.19
N VAL A 213 -5.87 5.51 25.50
CA VAL A 213 -6.23 4.21 24.89
C VAL A 213 -6.37 4.34 23.36
N SER A 214 -6.95 5.41 22.86
CA SER A 214 -7.04 5.66 21.42
C SER A 214 -5.66 5.88 20.76
N ARG A 215 -4.68 6.33 21.54
CA ARG A 215 -3.28 6.45 21.16
C ARG A 215 -2.52 5.12 21.24
N GLY A 216 -3.09 4.10 21.89
CA GLY A 216 -2.52 2.78 22.04
C GLY A 216 -1.70 2.58 23.31
N TYR A 217 -1.92 3.38 24.33
CA TYR A 217 -1.37 3.13 25.66
C TYR A 217 -2.17 2.02 26.36
N PRO A 218 -1.49 1.13 27.12
CA PRO A 218 -2.16 0.13 27.94
C PRO A 218 -3.16 0.75 28.89
N MET A 219 -4.28 0.05 29.13
CA MET A 219 -5.37 0.56 29.98
C MET A 219 -4.90 0.91 31.40
N ALA A 220 -3.96 0.13 31.97
CA ALA A 220 -3.41 0.39 33.31
C ALA A 220 -2.69 1.75 33.35
N ILE A 221 -1.74 1.96 32.43
CA ILE A 221 -1.00 3.22 32.29
C ILE A 221 -1.94 4.40 31.99
N ALA A 222 -2.93 4.19 31.13
CA ALA A 222 -3.89 5.24 30.79
C ALA A 222 -4.74 5.68 32.00
N LYS A 223 -5.09 4.77 32.89
CA LYS A 223 -5.83 5.05 34.11
C LYS A 223 -4.99 5.80 35.13
N GLU A 224 -3.76 5.32 35.36
CA GLU A 224 -2.81 5.92 36.30
C GLU A 224 -2.47 7.36 35.88
N ALA A 225 -1.99 7.57 34.66
CA ALA A 225 -1.69 8.91 34.16
C ALA A 225 -2.89 9.87 34.17
N ALA A 226 -4.11 9.34 33.96
CA ALA A 226 -5.32 10.16 34.04
C ALA A 226 -5.66 10.59 35.49
N LEU A 227 -5.43 9.74 36.47
CA LEU A 227 -5.60 10.07 37.89
C LEU A 227 -4.58 11.10 38.34
N ASP A 228 -3.30 10.88 38.04
CA ASP A 228 -2.21 11.79 38.41
C ASP A 228 -2.42 13.18 37.85
N ARG A 229 -2.88 13.27 36.59
CA ARG A 229 -3.16 14.57 35.94
C ARG A 229 -4.29 15.36 36.62
N ILE A 230 -5.31 14.66 37.14
CA ILE A 230 -6.43 15.30 37.81
C ILE A 230 -6.05 15.74 39.24
N HIS A 231 -5.36 14.89 39.98
CA HIS A 231 -4.92 15.22 41.33
C HIS A 231 -3.89 16.36 41.36
N GLY A 232 -2.99 16.40 40.35
CA GLY A 232 -2.03 17.49 40.19
C GLY A 232 -2.70 18.85 39.94
N ASP A 233 -3.83 18.88 39.25
CA ASP A 233 -4.60 20.12 38.98
C ASP A 233 -5.36 20.62 40.21
N GLU A 234 -5.82 19.69 41.07
CA GLU A 234 -6.51 20.02 42.35
C GLU A 234 -5.57 20.59 43.42
N GLY A 235 -4.25 20.32 43.28
CA GLY A 235 -3.23 20.81 44.21
C GLY A 235 -2.67 22.20 43.90
N GLU A 236 -2.92 22.73 42.71
CA GLU A 236 -2.46 24.06 42.26
C GLU A 236 -3.52 25.17 42.39
N CYS A 237 -4.71 24.86 42.88
CA CYS A 237 -5.77 25.83 43.27
C CYS A 237 -5.77 26.12 44.75
#